data_7fa8421fc18470489578baf01b19ac8c
#
_entry.id   7fa8421fc18470489578baf01b19ac8c
#
_cell.length_a   1.000
_cell.length_b   1.000
_cell.length_c   1.000
_cell.angle_alpha   90.00
_cell.angle_beta   90.00
_cell.angle_gamma   90.00
#
_symmetry.space_group_name_H-M   'P 1'
#
loop_
_entity.id
_entity.type
_entity.pdbx_description
1 polymer ?
#
loop_
_entity_poly.entity_id
_entity_poly.type
_entity_poly.pdbx_seq_one_letter_code
_entity_poly.pdbx_strand_id
1 'polypeptide(L)'
;MNSGIRQLEIRDSEGAAPFPAVVQYPTTESSAGTTLGPYHFDATRDAAPAAGRFPVCVISHGGGGSHLLYRSIGTHLAASGYVIVSPEHPGDNRNDRSRSNTDRAALDRPRHAARAIDAVLADPVLGPVADASRVCAVGHSMGGYTALALVGGQPWSRSGQPIPTRADPRVRAAVLLAPSTDWFLAPRSLADVSVPLLVIAGERDHVTSPETIRQALAGLPTGTSVTLDVVPGAGHYSFLTPFPAHMRRPDFPPSTDPDGFDRAGFHVELPRRIEAFLTQALAPR
;
A
#
# COMPACT_ATOMS: atom_id res chain seq x y z
N MET A 1 2.48 -14.72 15.66
CA MET A 1 1.41 -13.98 16.36
C MET A 1 0.12 -14.08 15.54
N ASN A 2 -1.00 -13.58 16.04
CA ASN A 2 -2.24 -13.42 15.27
C ASN A 2 -2.43 -11.95 14.90
N SER A 3 -3.49 -11.63 14.15
CA SER A 3 -3.84 -10.27 13.76
C SER A 3 -4.98 -9.72 14.62
N GLY A 4 -4.75 -8.61 15.29
CA GLY A 4 -5.80 -7.74 15.79
C GLY A 4 -6.23 -6.78 14.68
N ILE A 5 -7.46 -6.24 14.74
CA ILE A 5 -7.98 -5.28 13.78
C ILE A 5 -8.82 -4.21 14.46
N ARG A 6 -8.65 -2.94 14.06
CA ARG A 6 -9.49 -1.83 14.50
C ARG A 6 -9.64 -0.79 13.40
N GLN A 7 -10.62 0.08 13.54
CA GLN A 7 -10.83 1.20 12.63
C GLN A 7 -10.41 2.50 13.33
N LEU A 8 -9.70 3.36 12.59
CA LEU A 8 -9.38 4.71 13.00
C LEU A 8 -10.05 5.71 12.08
N GLU A 9 -10.37 6.88 12.62
CA GLU A 9 -10.72 8.06 11.85
C GLU A 9 -9.49 8.98 11.76
N ILE A 10 -9.02 9.20 10.53
CA ILE A 10 -7.86 10.03 10.26
C ILE A 10 -8.33 11.47 10.04
N ARG A 11 -7.73 12.43 10.76
CA ARG A 11 -8.00 13.86 10.58
C ARG A 11 -6.90 14.49 9.74
N ASP A 12 -7.29 15.20 8.70
CA ASP A 12 -6.39 16.00 7.89
C ASP A 12 -6.55 17.48 8.25
N SER A 13 -5.49 18.09 8.80
CA SER A 13 -5.47 19.49 9.20
C SER A 13 -5.54 20.47 8.03
N GLU A 14 -5.35 20.02 6.80
CA GLU A 14 -5.39 20.87 5.60
C GLU A 14 -6.76 20.86 4.88
N GLY A 15 -7.84 20.56 5.60
CA GLY A 15 -9.21 20.81 5.16
C GLY A 15 -9.90 19.69 4.40
N ALA A 16 -9.38 18.46 4.41
CA ALA A 16 -10.17 17.30 4.02
C ALA A 16 -11.08 16.87 5.17
N ALA A 17 -12.29 16.38 4.84
CA ALA A 17 -13.12 15.71 5.83
C ALA A 17 -12.35 14.52 6.44
N PRO A 18 -12.61 14.16 7.70
CA PRO A 18 -12.06 12.97 8.30
C PRO A 18 -12.34 11.73 7.42
N PHE A 19 -11.40 10.81 7.36
CA PHE A 19 -11.51 9.62 6.52
C PHE A 19 -11.11 8.35 7.27
N PRO A 20 -11.73 7.21 6.97
CA PRO A 20 -11.48 5.98 7.69
C PRO A 20 -10.16 5.34 7.29
N ALA A 21 -9.55 4.63 8.24
CA ALA A 21 -8.49 3.67 8.00
C ALA A 21 -8.76 2.37 8.76
N VAL A 22 -8.34 1.25 8.19
CA VAL A 22 -8.26 -0.02 8.91
C VAL A 22 -6.83 -0.20 9.39
N VAL A 23 -6.69 -0.58 10.67
CA VAL A 23 -5.39 -0.91 11.26
C VAL A 23 -5.39 -2.36 11.69
N GLN A 24 -4.40 -3.12 11.19
CA GLN A 24 -4.12 -4.49 11.61
C GLN A 24 -2.80 -4.50 12.39
N TYR A 25 -2.71 -5.27 13.45
CA TYR A 25 -1.56 -5.23 14.36
C TYR A 25 -1.35 -6.56 15.05
N PRO A 26 -0.14 -6.85 15.56
CA PRO A 26 0.16 -8.09 16.26
C PRO A 26 -0.65 -8.22 17.54
N THR A 27 -1.21 -9.41 17.75
CA THR A 27 -1.87 -9.81 19.01
C THR A 27 -1.51 -11.25 19.37
N THR A 28 -1.62 -11.58 20.66
CA THR A 28 -1.54 -12.97 21.14
C THR A 28 -2.92 -13.63 21.26
N GLU A 29 -3.99 -12.88 21.08
CA GLU A 29 -5.36 -13.42 21.10
C GLU A 29 -5.60 -14.30 19.86
N SER A 30 -6.38 -15.36 20.03
CA SER A 30 -6.77 -16.24 18.91
C SER A 30 -7.66 -15.48 17.93
N SER A 31 -7.56 -15.80 16.63
CA SER A 31 -8.41 -15.17 15.63
C SER A 31 -9.88 -15.58 15.84
N ALA A 32 -10.75 -14.56 15.96
CA ALA A 32 -12.19 -14.73 16.03
C ALA A 32 -12.90 -14.41 14.71
N GLY A 33 -12.14 -13.94 13.72
CA GLY A 33 -12.67 -13.45 12.46
C GLY A 33 -13.44 -12.13 12.59
N THR A 34 -13.21 -11.21 11.66
CA THR A 34 -13.91 -9.90 11.65
C THR A 34 -14.42 -9.62 10.24
N THR A 35 -15.67 -9.17 10.14
CA THR A 35 -16.24 -8.73 8.86
C THR A 35 -16.30 -7.21 8.79
N LEU A 36 -15.75 -6.63 7.72
CA LEU A 36 -15.84 -5.21 7.38
C LEU A 36 -16.42 -5.07 5.96
N GLY A 37 -17.60 -4.48 5.86
CA GLY A 37 -18.36 -4.49 4.61
C GLY A 37 -18.57 -5.93 4.11
N PRO A 38 -18.30 -6.24 2.83
CA PRO A 38 -18.45 -7.58 2.28
C PRO A 38 -17.23 -8.50 2.54
N TYR A 39 -16.22 -8.03 3.26
CA TYR A 39 -14.93 -8.73 3.37
C TYR A 39 -14.71 -9.33 4.75
N HIS A 40 -14.26 -10.58 4.75
CA HIS A 40 -13.80 -11.26 5.96
C HIS A 40 -12.29 -11.05 6.14
N PHE A 41 -11.90 -10.78 7.40
CA PHE A 41 -10.53 -10.67 7.88
C PHE A 41 -10.28 -11.77 8.91
N ASP A 42 -9.20 -12.51 8.75
CA ASP A 42 -8.73 -13.42 9.80
C ASP A 42 -8.00 -12.60 10.88
N ALA A 43 -8.79 -11.89 11.67
CA ALA A 43 -8.32 -10.95 12.66
C ALA A 43 -9.37 -10.74 13.75
N THR A 44 -8.95 -10.46 14.97
CA THR A 44 -9.82 -10.20 16.12
C THR A 44 -10.03 -8.70 16.31
N ARG A 45 -11.30 -8.28 16.32
CA ARG A 45 -11.67 -6.88 16.51
C ARG A 45 -11.25 -6.40 17.91
N ASP A 46 -10.56 -5.23 17.92
CA ASP A 46 -10.12 -4.53 19.13
C ASP A 46 -9.34 -5.39 20.13
N ALA A 47 -8.67 -6.44 19.63
CA ALA A 47 -7.78 -7.29 20.43
C ALA A 47 -6.68 -6.45 21.10
N ALA A 48 -6.19 -6.89 22.26
CA ALA A 48 -5.04 -6.25 22.90
C ALA A 48 -3.78 -6.41 22.02
N PRO A 49 -3.03 -5.35 21.72
CA PRO A 49 -1.77 -5.47 21.02
C PRO A 49 -0.78 -6.36 21.77
N ALA A 50 -0.02 -7.16 21.04
CA ALA A 50 1.09 -7.90 21.62
C ALA A 50 2.15 -6.93 22.18
N ALA A 51 2.82 -7.35 23.26
CA ALA A 51 3.94 -6.58 23.80
C ALA A 51 5.11 -6.54 22.81
N GLY A 52 5.72 -5.37 22.64
CA GLY A 52 6.86 -5.18 21.74
C GLY A 52 6.88 -3.81 21.08
N ARG A 53 7.80 -3.65 20.11
CA ARG A 53 7.93 -2.46 19.26
C ARG A 53 7.94 -2.93 17.80
N PHE A 54 6.91 -2.63 17.07
CA PHE A 54 6.65 -3.18 15.74
C PHE A 54 6.79 -2.11 14.64
N PRO A 55 7.44 -2.41 13.51
CA PRO A 55 7.48 -1.53 12.36
C PRO A 55 6.07 -1.12 11.93
N VAL A 56 5.92 0.11 11.45
CA VAL A 56 4.67 0.62 10.90
C VAL A 56 4.70 0.52 9.38
N CYS A 57 3.67 -0.04 8.79
CA CYS A 57 3.51 -0.14 7.34
C CYS A 57 2.21 0.53 6.90
N VAL A 58 2.30 1.54 6.05
CA VAL A 58 1.10 2.09 5.39
C VAL A 58 0.83 1.33 4.10
N ILE A 59 -0.43 0.85 3.92
CA ILE A 59 -0.87 0.23 2.65
C ILE A 59 -1.81 1.18 1.92
N SER A 60 -1.37 1.72 0.78
CA SER A 60 -2.14 2.63 -0.06
C SER A 60 -2.83 1.87 -1.20
N HIS A 61 -4.15 2.00 -1.30
CA HIS A 61 -4.95 1.34 -2.32
C HIS A 61 -4.87 2.02 -3.71
N GLY A 62 -5.24 1.28 -4.77
CA GLY A 62 -5.32 1.78 -6.14
C GLY A 62 -6.39 2.86 -6.34
N GLY A 63 -6.32 3.60 -7.45
CA GLY A 63 -7.29 4.65 -7.79
C GLY A 63 -8.72 4.12 -7.83
N GLY A 64 -9.66 4.85 -7.22
CA GLY A 64 -11.05 4.44 -7.10
C GLY A 64 -11.28 3.10 -6.39
N GLY A 65 -10.28 2.60 -5.65
CA GLY A 65 -10.29 1.32 -4.92
C GLY A 65 -10.80 1.45 -3.48
N SER A 66 -10.38 0.53 -2.62
CA SER A 66 -10.75 0.52 -1.21
C SER A 66 -9.60 0.01 -0.35
N HIS A 67 -9.47 0.58 0.83
CA HIS A 67 -8.54 0.19 1.88
C HIS A 67 -8.76 -1.25 2.40
N LEU A 68 -9.88 -1.91 2.04
CA LEU A 68 -10.21 -3.28 2.44
C LEU A 68 -9.68 -4.36 1.48
N LEU A 69 -9.05 -3.98 0.36
CA LEU A 69 -8.70 -4.92 -0.72
C LEU A 69 -7.35 -5.63 -0.55
N TYR A 70 -6.57 -5.24 0.46
CA TYR A 70 -5.21 -5.79 0.70
C TYR A 70 -5.14 -6.59 2.00
N ARG A 71 -6.27 -7.17 2.42
CA ARG A 71 -6.43 -7.84 3.72
C ARG A 71 -5.51 -9.04 3.92
N SER A 72 -5.21 -9.83 2.86
CA SER A 72 -4.26 -10.94 2.96
C SER A 72 -2.85 -10.47 3.30
N ILE A 73 -2.41 -9.36 2.66
CA ILE A 73 -1.11 -8.73 2.95
C ILE A 73 -1.13 -8.18 4.37
N GLY A 74 -2.16 -7.40 4.73
CA GLY A 74 -2.27 -6.78 6.05
C GLY A 74 -2.32 -7.81 7.18
N THR A 75 -3.15 -8.86 7.06
CA THR A 75 -3.26 -9.92 8.08
C THR A 75 -1.94 -10.68 8.25
N HIS A 76 -1.30 -11.04 7.13
CA HIS A 76 -0.02 -11.75 7.18
C HIS A 76 1.06 -10.92 7.87
N LEU A 77 1.25 -9.65 7.44
CA LEU A 77 2.26 -8.78 8.01
C LEU A 77 1.98 -8.46 9.48
N ALA A 78 0.71 -8.29 9.88
CA ALA A 78 0.36 -8.11 11.28
C ALA A 78 0.73 -9.34 12.12
N ALA A 79 0.43 -10.54 11.65
CA ALA A 79 0.83 -11.78 12.31
C ALA A 79 2.36 -11.96 12.36
N SER A 80 3.09 -11.36 11.41
CA SER A 80 4.56 -11.35 11.33
C SER A 80 5.21 -10.19 12.13
N GLY A 81 4.42 -9.39 12.86
CA GLY A 81 4.98 -8.38 13.74
C GLY A 81 5.06 -6.97 13.14
N TYR A 82 4.10 -6.58 12.32
CA TYR A 82 3.97 -5.21 11.79
C TYR A 82 2.66 -4.56 12.25
N VAL A 83 2.67 -3.26 12.48
CA VAL A 83 1.44 -2.46 12.58
C VAL A 83 1.12 -1.91 11.20
N ILE A 84 0.00 -2.33 10.62
CA ILE A 84 -0.42 -2.00 9.26
C ILE A 84 -1.53 -0.97 9.33
N VAL A 85 -1.41 0.14 8.62
CA VAL A 85 -2.48 1.11 8.46
C VAL A 85 -2.86 1.27 6.99
N SER A 86 -4.14 1.08 6.69
CA SER A 86 -4.69 1.18 5.35
C SER A 86 -5.72 2.30 5.31
N PRO A 87 -5.36 3.53 4.87
CA PRO A 87 -6.30 4.65 4.76
C PRO A 87 -7.19 4.50 3.53
N GLU A 88 -8.44 4.98 3.61
CA GLU A 88 -9.28 5.28 2.45
C GLU A 88 -8.98 6.69 1.96
N HIS A 89 -8.64 6.84 0.66
CA HIS A 89 -8.28 8.16 0.13
C HIS A 89 -9.52 8.98 -0.26
N PRO A 90 -9.83 10.11 0.41
CA PRO A 90 -10.94 10.97 0.03
C PRO A 90 -10.87 11.43 -1.43
N GLY A 91 -12.00 11.38 -2.12
CA GLY A 91 -12.11 11.78 -3.52
C GLY A 91 -11.54 10.78 -4.53
N ASP A 92 -10.83 9.74 -4.09
CA ASP A 92 -10.26 8.74 -4.98
C ASP A 92 -10.39 7.31 -4.40
N ASN A 93 -11.60 6.95 -4.00
CA ASN A 93 -11.94 5.66 -3.46
C ASN A 93 -13.22 5.10 -4.12
N ARG A 94 -13.64 3.91 -3.72
CA ARG A 94 -14.80 3.22 -4.28
C ARG A 94 -16.11 4.02 -4.16
N ASN A 95 -16.27 4.75 -3.07
CA ASN A 95 -17.50 5.47 -2.73
C ASN A 95 -17.50 6.90 -3.26
N ASP A 96 -16.31 7.49 -3.45
CA ASP A 96 -16.12 8.84 -3.95
C ASP A 96 -14.95 8.85 -4.95
N ARG A 97 -15.26 9.12 -6.21
CA ARG A 97 -14.28 9.22 -7.32
C ARG A 97 -14.17 10.63 -7.87
N SER A 98 -14.66 11.63 -7.14
CA SER A 98 -14.74 13.03 -7.59
C SER A 98 -13.38 13.63 -7.97
N ARG A 99 -12.27 13.05 -7.46
CA ARG A 99 -10.89 13.49 -7.74
C ARG A 99 -10.05 12.42 -8.44
N SER A 100 -10.61 11.25 -8.78
CA SER A 100 -9.85 10.17 -9.42
C SER A 100 -9.18 10.65 -10.71
N ASN A 101 -7.93 10.25 -10.94
CA ASN A 101 -7.12 10.61 -12.10
C ASN A 101 -6.85 12.14 -12.27
N THR A 102 -6.89 12.90 -11.19
CA THR A 102 -6.57 14.34 -11.18
C THR A 102 -5.26 14.63 -10.46
N ASP A 103 -4.62 15.76 -10.78
CA ASP A 103 -3.46 16.26 -10.06
C ASP A 103 -3.75 16.48 -8.57
N ARG A 104 -5.02 16.79 -8.23
CA ARG A 104 -5.45 16.94 -6.84
C ARG A 104 -5.40 15.62 -6.07
N ALA A 105 -5.86 14.51 -6.65
CA ALA A 105 -5.73 13.21 -6.02
C ALA A 105 -4.25 12.83 -5.88
N ALA A 106 -3.45 13.09 -6.91
CA ALA A 106 -2.01 12.84 -6.88
C ALA A 106 -1.31 13.63 -5.76
N LEU A 107 -1.66 14.89 -5.55
CA LEU A 107 -1.14 15.73 -4.45
C LEU A 107 -1.57 15.23 -3.07
N ASP A 108 -2.86 14.87 -2.91
CA ASP A 108 -3.46 14.56 -1.62
C ASP A 108 -3.07 13.17 -1.09
N ARG A 109 -2.92 12.15 -1.96
CA ARG A 109 -2.70 10.75 -1.54
C ARG A 109 -1.45 10.53 -0.67
N PRO A 110 -0.25 11.08 -0.99
CA PRO A 110 0.91 10.94 -0.11
C PRO A 110 0.68 11.58 1.26
N ARG A 111 -0.02 12.73 1.30
CA ARG A 111 -0.38 13.40 2.55
C ARG A 111 -1.35 12.54 3.38
N HIS A 112 -2.39 11.95 2.78
CA HIS A 112 -3.31 11.05 3.48
C HIS A 112 -2.57 9.84 4.08
N ALA A 113 -1.60 9.27 3.37
CA ALA A 113 -0.80 8.17 3.86
C ALA A 113 0.11 8.61 5.04
N ALA A 114 0.75 9.78 4.96
CA ALA A 114 1.53 10.33 6.06
C ALA A 114 0.67 10.59 7.31
N ARG A 115 -0.55 11.15 7.14
CA ARG A 115 -1.51 11.35 8.24
C ARG A 115 -1.98 10.03 8.87
N ALA A 116 -2.10 8.97 8.08
CA ALA A 116 -2.43 7.65 8.60
C ALA A 116 -1.29 7.10 9.50
N ILE A 117 -0.04 7.31 9.11
CA ILE A 117 1.12 7.00 9.96
C ILE A 117 1.07 7.82 11.25
N ASP A 118 0.84 9.13 11.17
CA ASP A 118 0.71 10.03 12.33
C ASP A 118 -0.36 9.53 13.30
N ALA A 119 -1.53 9.14 12.77
CA ALA A 119 -2.65 8.68 13.59
C ALA A 119 -2.33 7.40 14.35
N VAL A 120 -1.63 6.44 13.73
CA VAL A 120 -1.17 5.22 14.43
C VAL A 120 -0.19 5.54 15.55
N LEU A 121 0.78 6.42 15.28
CA LEU A 121 1.80 6.79 16.27
C LEU A 121 1.23 7.58 17.44
N ALA A 122 0.13 8.32 17.21
CA ALA A 122 -0.58 9.10 18.24
C ALA A 122 -1.70 8.30 18.93
N ASP A 123 -2.09 7.13 18.41
CA ASP A 123 -3.17 6.33 18.99
C ASP A 123 -2.76 5.81 20.38
N PRO A 124 -3.63 5.95 21.42
CA PRO A 124 -3.26 5.59 22.79
C PRO A 124 -3.04 4.09 22.99
N VAL A 125 -3.57 3.23 22.10
CA VAL A 125 -3.43 1.77 22.18
C VAL A 125 -2.27 1.28 21.30
N LEU A 126 -2.14 1.82 20.08
CA LEU A 126 -1.15 1.36 19.11
C LEU A 126 0.18 2.12 19.19
N GLY A 127 0.16 3.41 19.53
CA GLY A 127 1.38 4.23 19.65
C GLY A 127 2.44 3.63 20.57
N PRO A 128 2.10 3.09 21.75
CA PRO A 128 3.09 2.44 22.62
C PRO A 128 3.80 1.24 22.00
N VAL A 129 3.20 0.54 21.04
CA VAL A 129 3.77 -0.64 20.37
C VAL A 129 4.27 -0.36 18.95
N ALA A 130 4.00 0.83 18.40
CA ALA A 130 4.45 1.25 17.08
C ALA A 130 5.89 1.81 17.13
N ASP A 131 6.72 1.40 16.16
CA ASP A 131 8.10 1.87 16.05
C ASP A 131 8.23 2.93 14.94
N ALA A 132 8.25 4.20 15.34
CA ALA A 132 8.38 5.33 14.43
C ALA A 132 9.74 5.37 13.68
N SER A 133 10.74 4.63 14.12
CA SER A 133 12.05 4.54 13.44
C SER A 133 12.07 3.52 12.30
N ARG A 134 11.07 2.64 12.22
CA ARG A 134 10.93 1.57 11.23
C ARG A 134 9.58 1.68 10.52
N VAL A 135 9.49 2.63 9.59
CA VAL A 135 8.27 2.85 8.78
C VAL A 135 8.51 2.42 7.35
N CYS A 136 7.52 1.78 6.74
CA CYS A 136 7.54 1.40 5.33
C CYS A 136 6.19 1.69 4.65
N ALA A 137 6.20 1.67 3.33
CA ALA A 137 5.01 1.84 2.51
C ALA A 137 4.82 0.67 1.55
N VAL A 138 3.60 0.21 1.41
CA VAL A 138 3.16 -0.73 0.37
C VAL A 138 2.08 -0.05 -0.46
N GLY A 139 2.13 -0.14 -1.78
CA GLY A 139 1.09 0.48 -2.59
C GLY A 139 0.83 -0.25 -3.89
N HIS A 140 -0.45 -0.34 -4.29
CA HIS A 140 -0.87 -0.92 -5.54
C HIS A 140 -1.38 0.15 -6.51
N SER A 141 -0.98 0.10 -7.79
CA SER A 141 -1.45 1.05 -8.81
C SER A 141 -1.18 2.51 -8.40
N MET A 142 -2.20 3.35 -8.27
CA MET A 142 -2.08 4.70 -7.68
C MET A 142 -1.58 4.67 -6.23
N GLY A 143 -1.74 3.57 -5.51
CA GLY A 143 -1.09 3.39 -4.20
C GLY A 143 0.42 3.19 -4.34
N GLY A 144 0.89 2.55 -5.41
CA GLY A 144 2.31 2.46 -5.77
C GLY A 144 2.90 3.83 -6.10
N TYR A 145 2.15 4.65 -6.84
CA TYR A 145 2.45 6.08 -6.99
C TYR A 145 2.62 6.75 -5.63
N THR A 146 1.64 6.57 -4.73
CA THR A 146 1.65 7.16 -3.38
C THR A 146 2.90 6.75 -2.61
N ALA A 147 3.25 5.46 -2.60
CA ALA A 147 4.43 4.95 -1.92
C ALA A 147 5.72 5.53 -2.50
N LEU A 148 5.80 5.66 -3.83
CA LEU A 148 6.97 6.22 -4.50
C LEU A 148 7.14 7.72 -4.21
N ALA A 149 6.03 8.49 -4.16
CA ALA A 149 6.06 9.89 -3.76
C ALA A 149 6.46 10.07 -2.30
N LEU A 150 6.02 9.18 -1.39
CA LEU A 150 6.43 9.20 0.03
C LEU A 150 7.93 9.01 0.24
N VAL A 151 8.61 8.32 -0.66
CA VAL A 151 10.05 8.05 -0.56
C VAL A 151 10.92 9.00 -1.40
N GLY A 152 10.37 10.09 -1.90
CA GLY A 152 11.13 11.13 -2.59
C GLY A 152 10.89 11.21 -4.10
N GLY A 153 10.03 10.38 -4.67
CA GLY A 153 9.61 10.53 -6.06
C GLY A 153 8.89 11.86 -6.28
N GLN A 154 9.35 12.66 -7.26
CA GLN A 154 8.73 13.91 -7.69
C GLN A 154 7.80 13.63 -8.87
N PRO A 155 6.47 13.56 -8.65
CA PRO A 155 5.54 13.33 -9.75
C PRO A 155 5.31 14.58 -10.60
N TRP A 156 4.93 14.36 -11.86
CA TRP A 156 4.59 15.38 -12.82
C TRP A 156 3.17 15.19 -13.33
N SER A 157 2.45 16.29 -13.46
CA SER A 157 1.12 16.31 -14.04
C SER A 157 1.16 16.00 -15.54
N ARG A 158 0.00 15.66 -16.11
CA ARG A 158 -0.13 15.49 -17.56
C ARG A 158 0.10 16.79 -18.35
N SER A 159 0.00 17.95 -17.70
CA SER A 159 0.32 19.26 -18.26
C SER A 159 1.82 19.59 -18.19
N GLY A 160 2.66 18.68 -17.70
CA GLY A 160 4.11 18.86 -17.62
C GLY A 160 4.55 19.77 -16.46
N GLN A 161 3.77 19.86 -15.40
CA GLN A 161 4.12 20.61 -14.18
C GLN A 161 4.44 19.65 -13.03
N PRO A 162 5.43 19.95 -12.19
CA PRO A 162 5.69 19.15 -11.00
C PRO A 162 4.53 19.27 -10.02
N ILE A 163 4.10 18.13 -9.44
CA ILE A 163 3.10 18.11 -8.39
C ILE A 163 3.83 18.20 -7.05
N PRO A 164 3.59 19.23 -6.21
CA PRO A 164 4.39 19.54 -5.03
C PRO A 164 4.07 18.57 -3.86
N THR A 165 4.34 17.28 -4.05
CA THR A 165 4.25 16.27 -2.98
C THR A 165 5.43 16.43 -2.03
N ARG A 166 5.25 15.88 -0.80
CA ARG A 166 6.32 15.85 0.19
C ARG A 166 6.66 14.42 0.54
N ALA A 167 7.95 14.10 0.53
CA ALA A 167 8.45 12.85 1.07
C ALA A 167 8.24 12.80 2.60
N ASP A 168 8.00 11.60 3.11
CA ASP A 168 7.99 11.35 4.54
C ASP A 168 9.34 10.70 4.95
N PRO A 169 10.22 11.40 5.65
CA PRO A 169 11.56 10.90 5.97
C PRO A 169 11.56 9.70 6.92
N ARG A 170 10.41 9.37 7.52
CA ARG A 170 10.26 8.17 8.34
C ARG A 170 10.20 6.90 7.49
N VAL A 171 9.73 7.01 6.22
CA VAL A 171 9.58 5.85 5.33
C VAL A 171 10.92 5.40 4.81
N ARG A 172 11.36 4.21 5.20
CA ARG A 172 12.70 3.66 4.96
C ARG A 172 12.74 2.56 3.91
N ALA A 173 11.61 2.08 3.45
CA ALA A 173 11.48 1.07 2.38
C ALA A 173 10.11 1.19 1.73
N ALA A 174 10.01 0.85 0.45
CA ALA A 174 8.72 0.80 -0.23
C ALA A 174 8.55 -0.47 -1.08
N VAL A 175 7.31 -0.99 -1.09
CA VAL A 175 6.87 -2.07 -1.96
C VAL A 175 5.82 -1.52 -2.94
N LEU A 176 6.09 -1.69 -4.22
CA LEU A 176 5.29 -1.14 -5.30
C LEU A 176 4.67 -2.32 -6.08
N LEU A 177 3.36 -2.49 -5.97
CA LEU A 177 2.59 -3.54 -6.64
C LEU A 177 1.90 -2.95 -7.88
N ALA A 178 2.29 -3.38 -9.08
CA ALA A 178 1.75 -2.83 -10.33
C ALA A 178 1.61 -1.30 -10.30
N PRO A 179 2.71 -0.54 -9.97
CA PRO A 179 2.63 0.89 -9.66
C PRO A 179 2.30 1.76 -10.87
N SER A 180 1.52 2.83 -10.66
CA SER A 180 1.33 3.90 -11.65
C SER A 180 2.60 4.78 -11.71
N THR A 181 3.55 4.39 -12.53
CA THR A 181 4.85 5.07 -12.68
C THR A 181 4.89 6.10 -13.80
N ASP A 182 3.83 6.21 -14.59
CA ASP A 182 3.66 7.21 -15.65
C ASP A 182 3.79 8.67 -15.16
N TRP A 183 3.51 8.92 -13.89
CA TRP A 183 3.71 10.21 -13.22
C TRP A 183 5.19 10.55 -12.95
N PHE A 184 6.11 9.61 -13.15
CA PHE A 184 7.54 9.76 -12.82
C PHE A 184 8.45 9.59 -14.05
N LEU A 185 7.93 9.78 -15.26
CA LEU A 185 8.71 9.66 -16.50
C LEU A 185 9.51 10.92 -16.85
N ALA A 186 9.23 12.06 -16.20
CA ALA A 186 9.98 13.27 -16.43
C ALA A 186 11.44 13.13 -15.94
N PRO A 187 12.41 13.79 -16.56
CA PRO A 187 13.79 13.74 -16.12
C PRO A 187 13.95 14.10 -14.63
N ARG A 188 14.75 13.31 -13.91
CA ARG A 188 15.04 13.51 -12.49
C ARG A 188 13.85 13.29 -11.53
N SER A 189 12.71 12.79 -12.00
CA SER A 189 11.54 12.50 -11.13
C SER A 189 11.86 11.57 -9.97
N LEU A 190 12.83 10.68 -10.09
CA LEU A 190 13.22 9.74 -9.04
C LEU A 190 14.61 10.05 -8.45
N ALA A 191 15.17 11.25 -8.71
CA ALA A 191 16.53 11.59 -8.29
C ALA A 191 16.76 11.57 -6.77
N ASP A 192 15.71 11.79 -5.97
CA ASP A 192 15.78 11.83 -4.51
C ASP A 192 15.35 10.51 -3.85
N VAL A 193 15.01 9.49 -4.63
CA VAL A 193 14.64 8.17 -4.11
C VAL A 193 15.89 7.37 -3.78
N SER A 194 16.15 7.15 -2.49
CA SER A 194 17.36 6.48 -2.00
C SER A 194 17.10 5.26 -1.12
N VAL A 195 15.83 5.00 -0.77
CA VAL A 195 15.46 3.84 0.05
C VAL A 195 15.34 2.57 -0.79
N PRO A 196 15.48 1.37 -0.19
CA PRO A 196 15.24 0.11 -0.88
C PRO A 196 13.82 0.01 -1.44
N LEU A 197 13.70 -0.49 -2.68
CA LEU A 197 12.44 -0.71 -3.37
C LEU A 197 12.28 -2.17 -3.78
N LEU A 198 11.12 -2.77 -3.49
CA LEU A 198 10.62 -3.97 -4.13
C LEU A 198 9.49 -3.59 -5.08
N VAL A 199 9.64 -3.86 -6.36
CA VAL A 199 8.62 -3.60 -7.38
C VAL A 199 8.15 -4.93 -7.94
N ILE A 200 6.84 -5.17 -7.91
CA ILE A 200 6.23 -6.39 -8.44
C ILE A 200 5.21 -5.99 -9.49
N ALA A 201 5.44 -6.40 -10.72
CA ALA A 201 4.59 -6.11 -11.88
C ALA A 201 3.91 -7.38 -12.40
N GLY A 202 2.74 -7.25 -13.01
CA GLY A 202 2.10 -8.36 -13.71
C GLY A 202 2.54 -8.43 -15.16
N GLU A 203 2.93 -9.61 -15.66
CA GLU A 203 3.34 -9.79 -17.06
C GLU A 203 2.25 -9.36 -18.05
N ARG A 204 0.98 -9.63 -17.71
CA ARG A 204 -0.19 -9.28 -18.53
C ARG A 204 -0.93 -8.04 -18.05
N ASP A 205 -0.21 -7.16 -17.35
CA ASP A 205 -0.77 -5.89 -16.91
C ASP A 205 -0.74 -4.86 -18.03
N HIS A 206 -1.92 -4.53 -18.56
CA HIS A 206 -2.10 -3.52 -19.62
C HIS A 206 -2.48 -2.13 -19.06
N VAL A 207 -2.65 -2.01 -17.73
CA VAL A 207 -2.95 -0.74 -17.05
C VAL A 207 -1.67 -0.03 -16.65
N THR A 208 -0.76 -0.77 -15.99
CA THR A 208 0.58 -0.30 -15.59
C THR A 208 1.61 -1.30 -16.10
N SER A 209 1.98 -1.14 -17.37
CA SER A 209 2.81 -2.14 -18.05
C SER A 209 4.20 -2.27 -17.41
N PRO A 210 4.77 -3.49 -17.38
CA PRO A 210 6.16 -3.68 -16.93
C PRO A 210 7.17 -2.80 -17.67
N GLU A 211 6.89 -2.45 -18.91
CA GLU A 211 7.77 -1.59 -19.72
C GLU A 211 7.77 -0.15 -19.17
N THR A 212 6.61 0.44 -18.94
CA THR A 212 6.50 1.78 -18.33
C THR A 212 7.15 1.82 -16.95
N ILE A 213 6.99 0.74 -16.17
CA ILE A 213 7.64 0.61 -14.86
C ILE A 213 9.17 0.62 -15.03
N ARG A 214 9.74 -0.19 -15.93
CA ARG A 214 11.19 -0.21 -16.20
C ARG A 214 11.71 1.16 -16.64
N GLN A 215 10.98 1.82 -17.54
CA GLN A 215 11.34 3.15 -18.02
C GLN A 215 11.44 4.16 -16.87
N ALA A 216 10.47 4.20 -15.96
CA ALA A 216 10.52 5.09 -14.81
C ALA A 216 11.67 4.74 -13.85
N LEU A 217 11.85 3.44 -13.53
CA LEU A 217 12.91 2.98 -12.62
C LEU A 217 14.31 3.24 -13.14
N ALA A 218 14.51 3.38 -14.45
CA ALA A 218 15.80 3.81 -15.03
C ALA A 218 16.22 5.22 -14.59
N GLY A 219 15.28 6.03 -14.06
CA GLY A 219 15.55 7.35 -13.49
C GLY A 219 16.02 7.34 -12.03
N LEU A 220 16.14 6.17 -11.38
CA LEU A 220 16.65 6.05 -10.02
C LEU A 220 18.15 6.38 -9.94
N PRO A 221 18.63 6.94 -8.81
CA PRO A 221 20.06 7.16 -8.59
C PRO A 221 20.85 5.85 -8.65
N THR A 222 22.08 5.93 -9.19
CA THR A 222 23.02 4.81 -9.14
C THR A 222 23.27 4.40 -7.70
N GLY A 223 23.04 3.11 -7.40
CA GLY A 223 23.19 2.58 -6.03
C GLY A 223 21.91 2.50 -5.22
N THR A 224 20.78 3.02 -5.71
CA THR A 224 19.47 2.71 -5.09
C THR A 224 19.20 1.21 -5.22
N SER A 225 18.96 0.54 -4.08
CA SER A 225 18.61 -0.88 -4.06
C SER A 225 17.20 -1.07 -4.61
N VAL A 226 17.10 -1.69 -5.76
CA VAL A 226 15.78 -2.00 -6.39
C VAL A 226 15.75 -3.43 -6.89
N THR A 227 14.67 -4.14 -6.55
CA THR A 227 14.32 -5.44 -7.12
C THR A 227 13.04 -5.28 -7.93
N LEU A 228 13.05 -5.69 -9.18
CA LEU A 228 11.86 -5.73 -10.04
C LEU A 228 11.53 -7.18 -10.39
N ASP A 229 10.40 -7.65 -9.90
CA ASP A 229 9.82 -8.95 -10.20
C ASP A 229 8.66 -8.81 -11.17
N VAL A 230 8.69 -9.55 -12.27
CA VAL A 230 7.55 -9.64 -13.21
C VAL A 230 6.90 -11.00 -13.04
N VAL A 231 5.67 -11.02 -12.54
CA VAL A 231 4.92 -12.23 -12.22
C VAL A 231 4.29 -12.80 -13.49
N PRO A 232 4.68 -14.01 -13.93
CA PRO A 232 4.12 -14.62 -15.13
C PRO A 232 2.60 -14.77 -15.05
N GLY A 233 1.91 -14.41 -16.12
CA GLY A 233 0.45 -14.51 -16.26
C GLY A 233 -0.36 -13.54 -15.40
N ALA A 234 0.21 -12.82 -14.45
CA ALA A 234 -0.53 -11.88 -13.60
C ALA A 234 -0.99 -10.64 -14.37
N GLY A 235 -2.20 -10.18 -14.08
CA GLY A 235 -2.74 -8.91 -14.55
C GLY A 235 -2.73 -7.83 -13.47
N HIS A 236 -3.28 -6.65 -13.81
CA HIS A 236 -3.31 -5.49 -12.91
C HIS A 236 -3.97 -5.77 -11.57
N TYR A 237 -5.09 -6.48 -11.58
CA TYR A 237 -5.89 -6.73 -10.38
C TYR A 237 -5.50 -8.01 -9.63
N SER A 238 -4.53 -8.76 -10.11
CA SER A 238 -4.04 -9.97 -9.45
C SER A 238 -3.43 -9.71 -8.07
N PHE A 239 -3.07 -8.47 -7.78
CA PHE A 239 -2.52 -8.01 -6.49
C PHE A 239 -3.59 -7.71 -5.43
N LEU A 240 -4.87 -7.73 -5.80
CA LEU A 240 -5.97 -7.57 -4.85
C LEU A 240 -6.28 -8.92 -4.19
N THR A 241 -6.46 -8.93 -2.88
CA THR A 241 -6.90 -10.14 -2.16
C THR A 241 -8.12 -10.75 -2.84
N PRO A 242 -8.19 -12.08 -3.05
CA PRO A 242 -9.32 -12.73 -3.71
C PRO A 242 -10.68 -12.24 -3.19
N PHE A 243 -11.56 -11.89 -4.11
CA PHE A 243 -12.91 -11.45 -3.78
C PHE A 243 -13.77 -12.62 -3.29
N PRO A 244 -14.74 -12.38 -2.38
CA PRO A 244 -15.78 -13.36 -2.04
C PRO A 244 -16.48 -13.90 -3.30
N ALA A 245 -16.88 -15.17 -3.28
CA ALA A 245 -17.44 -15.84 -4.46
C ALA A 245 -18.62 -15.07 -5.10
N HIS A 246 -19.50 -14.51 -4.26
CA HIS A 246 -20.68 -13.74 -4.72
C HIS A 246 -20.32 -12.39 -5.39
N MET A 247 -19.08 -11.92 -5.25
CA MET A 247 -18.59 -10.68 -5.88
C MET A 247 -17.78 -10.95 -7.16
N ARG A 248 -17.47 -12.21 -7.47
CA ARG A 248 -16.69 -12.55 -8.67
C ARG A 248 -17.60 -12.54 -9.89
N ARG A 249 -17.33 -11.62 -10.81
CA ARG A 249 -18.15 -11.45 -12.03
C ARG A 249 -17.28 -10.99 -13.20
N PRO A 250 -17.53 -11.45 -14.42
CA PRO A 250 -16.78 -11.02 -15.61
C PRO A 250 -16.89 -9.51 -15.89
N ASP A 251 -18.01 -8.88 -15.54
CA ASP A 251 -18.27 -7.44 -15.68
C ASP A 251 -17.68 -6.59 -14.55
N PHE A 252 -16.93 -7.22 -13.63
CA PHE A 252 -16.21 -6.55 -12.57
C PHE A 252 -14.70 -6.90 -12.63
N PRO A 253 -13.90 -6.24 -13.48
CA PRO A 253 -12.51 -6.58 -13.73
C PRO A 253 -11.62 -6.74 -12.48
N PRO A 254 -11.80 -5.98 -11.37
CA PRO A 254 -11.02 -6.21 -10.16
C PRO A 254 -11.18 -7.60 -9.56
N SER A 255 -12.28 -8.30 -9.85
CA SER A 255 -12.55 -9.66 -9.33
C SER A 255 -12.06 -10.79 -10.24
N THR A 256 -11.50 -10.46 -11.40
CA THR A 256 -11.06 -11.41 -12.43
C THR A 256 -9.55 -11.34 -12.64
N ASP A 257 -9.03 -12.37 -13.26
CA ASP A 257 -7.62 -12.47 -13.66
C ASP A 257 -7.51 -12.87 -15.13
N PRO A 258 -6.33 -12.70 -15.74
CA PRO A 258 -6.01 -13.33 -17.00
C PRO A 258 -6.16 -14.86 -16.92
N ASP A 259 -6.52 -15.48 -18.04
CA ASP A 259 -6.71 -16.93 -18.12
C ASP A 259 -5.49 -17.70 -17.62
N GLY A 260 -5.76 -18.67 -16.74
CA GLY A 260 -4.75 -19.54 -16.15
C GLY A 260 -4.01 -18.97 -14.96
N PHE A 261 -4.29 -17.75 -14.51
CA PHE A 261 -3.63 -17.20 -13.32
C PHE A 261 -4.33 -17.64 -12.03
N ASP A 262 -3.60 -18.26 -11.12
CA ASP A 262 -4.08 -18.64 -9.78
C ASP A 262 -3.83 -17.51 -8.76
N ARG A 263 -4.80 -16.58 -8.63
CA ARG A 263 -4.74 -15.51 -7.62
C ARG A 263 -4.70 -16.06 -6.20
N ALA A 264 -5.41 -17.14 -5.92
CA ALA A 264 -5.46 -17.67 -4.56
C ALA A 264 -4.09 -18.21 -4.13
N GLY A 265 -3.44 -19.00 -4.97
CA GLY A 265 -2.06 -19.45 -4.73
C GLY A 265 -1.07 -18.29 -4.67
N PHE A 266 -1.19 -17.33 -5.58
CA PHE A 266 -0.34 -16.12 -5.56
C PHE A 266 -0.45 -15.34 -4.25
N HIS A 267 -1.64 -15.23 -3.66
CA HIS A 267 -1.85 -14.55 -2.37
C HIS A 267 -1.40 -15.35 -1.14
N VAL A 268 -0.90 -16.56 -1.31
CA VAL A 268 -0.10 -17.27 -0.29
C VAL A 268 1.36 -16.81 -0.33
N GLU A 269 1.89 -16.56 -1.54
CA GLU A 269 3.31 -16.23 -1.75
C GLU A 269 3.59 -14.72 -1.68
N LEU A 270 2.70 -13.87 -2.21
CA LEU A 270 2.90 -12.43 -2.26
C LEU A 270 3.18 -11.79 -0.89
N PRO A 271 2.39 -12.07 0.18
CA PRO A 271 2.67 -11.50 1.49
C PRO A 271 4.03 -11.93 2.06
N ARG A 272 4.47 -13.16 1.81
CA ARG A 272 5.77 -13.69 2.25
C ARG A 272 6.94 -13.00 1.56
N ARG A 273 6.81 -12.72 0.25
CA ARG A 273 7.83 -11.95 -0.50
C ARG A 273 7.96 -10.54 0.05
N ILE A 274 6.82 -9.89 0.34
CA ILE A 274 6.77 -8.55 0.94
C ILE A 274 7.44 -8.58 2.32
N GLU A 275 7.08 -9.53 3.18
CA GLU A 275 7.66 -9.70 4.51
C GLU A 275 9.18 -9.88 4.45
N ALA A 276 9.67 -10.79 3.62
CA ALA A 276 11.10 -11.07 3.49
C ALA A 276 11.88 -9.82 3.10
N PHE A 277 11.39 -9.06 2.11
CA PHE A 277 11.99 -7.80 1.70
C PHE A 277 11.97 -6.76 2.82
N LEU A 278 10.82 -6.53 3.46
CA LEU A 278 10.68 -5.51 4.52
C LEU A 278 11.53 -5.86 5.75
N THR A 279 11.62 -7.13 6.12
CA THR A 279 12.47 -7.59 7.22
C THR A 279 13.94 -7.25 6.98
N GLN A 280 14.42 -7.48 5.76
CA GLN A 280 15.80 -7.12 5.39
C GLN A 280 16.00 -5.60 5.31
N ALA A 281 15.07 -4.88 4.67
CA ALA A 281 15.20 -3.44 4.41
C ALA A 281 15.08 -2.59 5.69
N LEU A 282 14.35 -3.05 6.70
CA LEU A 282 14.12 -2.37 7.98
C LEU A 282 15.02 -2.91 9.12
N ALA A 283 15.93 -3.83 8.82
CA ALA A 283 16.89 -4.29 9.83
C ALA A 283 17.69 -3.11 10.43
N PRO A 284 18.01 -3.13 11.72
CA PRO A 284 18.91 -2.15 12.31
C PRO A 284 20.23 -2.10 11.54
N ARG A 285 20.70 -0.90 11.23
CA ARG A 285 22.03 -0.69 10.62
C ARG A 285 23.08 -0.66 11.69
#